data_af55179081f40e9709305f035ea79b26
#
_entry.id   af55179081f40e9709305f035ea79b26
#
_cell.length_a   1.000
_cell.length_b   1.000
_cell.length_c   1.000
_cell.angle_alpha   90.00
_cell.angle_beta   90.00
_cell.angle_gamma   90.00
#
_symmetry.space_group_name_H-M   'P 1'
#
loop_
_entity.id
_entity.type
_entity.pdbx_description
1 polymer ?
#
loop_
_entity_poly.entity_id
_entity_poly.type
_entity_poly.pdbx_seq_one_letter_code
_entity_poly.pdbx_strand_id
1 'polypeptide(L)'
;KAAGASPKVLNLFAYTGGATLAARAAGADVTHVDSVKQVVTWARENMEQSGLDGVRWIVDDALKFVRREVKRGRQYDGIILDPPAYGRGPDGEKWVLEQNIAEMLECCARLLAPKGFLVLNLYSMGLSAMLARSAVRQAFGPAAEEQFGELYFEDRAGKQLPLGVYYRMKR
;
A
#
# COMPACT_ATOMS: atom_id res chain seq x y z
N LYS A 1 9.12 14.37 15.04
CA LYS A 1 9.63 15.03 13.84
C LYS A 1 9.87 16.50 14.12
N ALA A 2 10.92 17.09 13.50
CA ALA A 2 11.06 18.54 13.46
C ALA A 2 9.78 19.15 12.85
N ALA A 3 9.23 20.20 13.47
CA ALA A 3 8.05 20.87 12.98
C ALA A 3 8.32 21.34 11.52
N GLY A 4 7.59 20.80 10.55
CA GLY A 4 7.65 21.20 9.14
C GLY A 4 8.00 20.13 8.11
N ALA A 5 8.42 18.90 8.47
CA ALA A 5 8.71 17.87 7.47
C ALA A 5 7.44 17.09 7.07
N SER A 6 7.12 17.06 5.77
CA SER A 6 6.03 16.25 5.22
C SER A 6 6.22 14.77 5.53
N PRO A 7 5.17 14.01 5.93
CA PRO A 7 5.27 12.58 6.16
C PRO A 7 5.58 11.85 4.85
N LYS A 8 6.52 10.92 4.89
CA LYS A 8 6.88 10.10 3.73
C LYS A 8 5.92 8.91 3.63
N VAL A 9 5.19 8.80 2.54
CA VAL A 9 4.23 7.71 2.30
C VAL A 9 4.67 6.90 1.08
N LEU A 10 4.73 5.58 1.26
CA LEU A 10 4.97 4.61 0.19
C LEU A 10 3.65 3.95 -0.18
N ASN A 11 3.23 4.08 -1.44
CA ASN A 11 2.07 3.40 -2.00
C ASN A 11 2.55 2.32 -2.97
N LEU A 12 2.26 1.06 -2.65
CA LEU A 12 2.65 -0.15 -3.39
C LEU A 12 1.44 -0.76 -4.10
N PHE A 13 1.63 -1.23 -5.34
CA PHE A 13 0.55 -1.64 -6.24
C PHE A 13 -0.46 -0.51 -6.44
N ALA A 14 0.10 0.67 -6.72
CA ALA A 14 -0.59 1.93 -6.54
C ALA A 14 -1.59 2.28 -7.66
N TYR A 15 -1.65 1.45 -8.71
CA TYR A 15 -2.62 1.51 -9.82
C TYR A 15 -2.75 2.94 -10.39
N THR A 16 -3.98 3.41 -10.64
CA THR A 16 -4.25 4.75 -11.21
C THR A 16 -4.12 5.91 -10.21
N GLY A 17 -3.60 5.62 -8.99
CA GLY A 17 -3.12 6.63 -8.06
C GLY A 17 -4.13 7.19 -7.06
N GLY A 18 -5.33 6.61 -6.91
CA GLY A 18 -6.33 7.15 -5.99
C GLY A 18 -5.80 7.38 -4.57
N ALA A 19 -5.16 6.37 -3.96
CA ALA A 19 -4.57 6.49 -2.63
C ALA A 19 -3.33 7.40 -2.61
N THR A 20 -2.55 7.44 -3.71
CA THR A 20 -1.42 8.37 -3.90
C THR A 20 -1.88 9.83 -3.84
N LEU A 21 -2.94 10.15 -4.60
CA LEU A 21 -3.48 11.50 -4.66
C LEU A 21 -4.08 11.92 -3.31
N ALA A 22 -4.80 11.02 -2.65
CA ALA A 22 -5.34 11.28 -1.31
C ALA A 22 -4.24 11.58 -0.29
N ALA A 23 -3.15 10.79 -0.27
CA ALA A 23 -2.00 11.03 0.59
C ALA A 23 -1.28 12.34 0.24
N ARG A 24 -1.13 12.65 -1.06
CA ARG A 24 -0.49 13.89 -1.51
C ARG A 24 -1.31 15.12 -1.16
N ALA A 25 -2.64 15.08 -1.36
CA ALA A 25 -3.55 16.15 -0.96
C ALA A 25 -3.53 16.42 0.56
N ALA A 26 -3.25 15.39 1.36
CA ALA A 26 -3.03 15.51 2.80
C ALA A 26 -1.62 16.03 3.18
N GLY A 27 -0.78 16.43 2.21
CA GLY A 27 0.54 17.02 2.44
C GLY A 27 1.69 16.03 2.57
N ALA A 28 1.49 14.76 2.22
CA ALA A 28 2.56 13.78 2.27
C ALA A 28 3.55 13.91 1.09
N ASP A 29 4.82 13.52 1.33
CA ASP A 29 5.81 13.21 0.31
C ASP A 29 5.60 11.75 -0.13
N VAL A 30 5.02 11.56 -1.32
CA VAL A 30 4.52 10.25 -1.75
C VAL A 30 5.43 9.61 -2.78
N THR A 31 5.79 8.33 -2.53
CA THR A 31 6.39 7.44 -3.53
C THR A 31 5.31 6.46 -4.01
N HIS A 32 4.99 6.55 -5.30
CA HIS A 32 4.03 5.70 -5.99
C HIS A 32 4.78 4.60 -6.74
N VAL A 33 4.46 3.34 -6.50
CA VAL A 33 5.09 2.18 -7.14
C VAL A 33 4.04 1.30 -7.78
N ASP A 34 4.15 1.10 -9.09
CA ASP A 34 3.37 0.13 -9.84
C ASP A 34 4.22 -0.47 -10.96
N SER A 35 3.93 -1.70 -11.35
CA SER A 35 4.69 -2.42 -12.37
C SER A 35 4.31 -2.03 -13.81
N VAL A 36 3.14 -1.44 -14.02
CA VAL A 36 2.59 -1.16 -15.34
C VAL A 36 2.82 0.30 -15.73
N LYS A 37 3.75 0.54 -16.65
CA LYS A 37 4.12 1.89 -17.10
C LYS A 37 2.92 2.74 -17.54
N GLN A 38 1.99 2.15 -18.28
CA GLN A 38 0.79 2.87 -18.76
C GLN A 38 -0.08 3.34 -17.61
N VAL A 39 -0.23 2.51 -16.57
CA VAL A 39 -1.03 2.83 -15.38
C VAL A 39 -0.37 3.95 -14.57
N VAL A 40 0.97 3.92 -14.44
CA VAL A 40 1.72 5.01 -13.79
C VAL A 40 1.61 6.33 -14.57
N THR A 41 1.59 6.26 -15.90
CA THR A 41 1.34 7.46 -16.74
C THR A 41 -0.05 8.01 -16.47
N TRP A 42 -1.05 7.17 -16.43
CA TRP A 42 -2.43 7.56 -16.13
C TRP A 42 -2.57 8.14 -14.71
N ALA A 43 -1.90 7.53 -13.72
CA ALA A 43 -1.86 8.08 -12.36
C ALA A 43 -1.26 9.50 -12.29
N ARG A 44 -0.25 9.77 -13.13
CA ARG A 44 0.34 11.12 -13.25
C ARG A 44 -0.66 12.12 -13.87
N GLU A 45 -1.35 11.73 -14.93
CA GLU A 45 -2.39 12.56 -15.55
C GLU A 45 -3.52 12.87 -14.53
N ASN A 46 -3.95 11.88 -13.75
CA ASN A 46 -4.93 12.08 -12.68
C ASN A 46 -4.43 13.08 -11.63
N MET A 47 -3.13 13.02 -11.27
CA MET A 47 -2.52 13.99 -10.35
C MET A 47 -2.58 15.41 -10.92
N GLU A 48 -2.19 15.61 -12.17
CA GLU A 48 -2.19 16.91 -12.84
C GLU A 48 -3.61 17.48 -12.94
N GLN A 49 -4.61 16.65 -13.32
CA GLN A 49 -6.02 17.04 -13.36
C GLN A 49 -6.59 17.38 -11.98
N SER A 50 -6.03 16.81 -10.92
CA SER A 50 -6.40 17.13 -9.53
C SER A 50 -5.70 18.38 -8.98
N GLY A 51 -4.89 19.08 -9.79
CA GLY A 51 -4.14 20.26 -9.36
C GLY A 51 -3.05 19.94 -8.34
N LEU A 52 -2.57 18.70 -8.31
CA LEU A 52 -1.52 18.24 -7.40
C LEU A 52 -0.19 18.08 -8.16
N ASP A 53 0.92 18.07 -7.41
CA ASP A 53 2.27 17.85 -7.91
C ASP A 53 3.13 17.06 -6.89
N GLY A 54 4.43 16.87 -7.18
CA GLY A 54 5.43 16.43 -6.20
C GLY A 54 5.35 14.97 -5.79
N VAL A 55 4.83 14.08 -6.65
CA VAL A 55 4.83 12.62 -6.43
C VAL A 55 6.05 11.98 -7.09
N ARG A 56 6.73 11.08 -6.38
CA ARG A 56 7.81 10.24 -6.93
C ARG A 56 7.21 9.00 -7.60
N TRP A 57 7.27 8.97 -8.93
CA TRP A 57 6.74 7.88 -9.76
C TRP A 57 7.78 6.79 -10.01
N ILE A 58 7.44 5.55 -9.75
CA ILE A 58 8.31 4.37 -9.93
C ILE A 58 7.56 3.30 -10.73
N VAL A 59 8.12 2.90 -11.86
CA VAL A 59 7.68 1.73 -12.63
C VAL A 59 8.59 0.57 -12.28
N ASP A 60 8.14 -0.36 -11.44
CA ASP A 60 8.95 -1.47 -10.94
C ASP A 60 8.07 -2.55 -10.30
N ASP A 61 8.61 -3.77 -10.17
CA ASP A 61 8.04 -4.79 -9.31
C ASP A 61 8.09 -4.36 -7.84
N ALA A 62 6.94 -4.41 -7.16
CA ALA A 62 6.81 -3.88 -5.81
C ALA A 62 7.71 -4.62 -4.79
N LEU A 63 7.82 -5.96 -4.90
CA LEU A 63 8.67 -6.75 -3.99
C LEU A 63 10.16 -6.47 -4.22
N LYS A 64 10.57 -6.36 -5.48
CA LYS A 64 11.93 -5.99 -5.87
C LYS A 64 12.27 -4.57 -5.38
N PHE A 65 11.33 -3.64 -5.47
CA PHE A 65 11.48 -2.28 -4.98
C PHE A 65 11.69 -2.24 -3.46
N VAL A 66 10.81 -2.87 -2.67
CA VAL A 66 10.92 -2.84 -1.20
C VAL A 66 12.20 -3.52 -0.69
N ARG A 67 12.64 -4.61 -1.32
CA ARG A 67 13.93 -5.25 -1.02
C ARG A 67 15.11 -4.28 -1.18
N ARG A 68 15.09 -3.45 -2.24
CA ARG A 68 16.14 -2.43 -2.46
C ARG A 68 16.07 -1.30 -1.45
N GLU A 69 14.87 -0.83 -1.12
CA GLU A 69 14.70 0.23 -0.11
C GLU A 69 15.12 -0.25 1.29
N VAL A 70 14.85 -1.52 1.63
CA VAL A 70 15.36 -2.14 2.87
C VAL A 70 16.90 -2.16 2.90
N LYS A 71 17.55 -2.58 1.80
CA LYS A 71 19.03 -2.57 1.70
C LYS A 71 19.62 -1.16 1.82
N ARG A 72 18.86 -0.13 1.41
CA ARG A 72 19.26 1.29 1.51
C ARG A 72 18.98 1.91 2.89
N GLY A 73 18.38 1.16 3.80
CA GLY A 73 18.00 1.68 5.12
C GLY A 73 16.95 2.79 5.07
N ARG A 74 16.10 2.80 4.03
CA ARG A 74 15.04 3.81 3.90
C ARG A 74 13.94 3.57 4.91
N GLN A 75 13.26 4.67 5.31
CA GLN A 75 12.09 4.62 6.19
C GLN A 75 10.97 5.50 5.65
N TYR A 76 9.74 5.06 5.90
CA TYR A 76 8.49 5.71 5.53
C TYR A 76 7.60 5.86 6.76
N ASP A 77 6.89 6.97 6.86
CA ASP A 77 5.94 7.24 7.93
C ASP A 77 4.58 6.58 7.70
N GLY A 78 4.28 6.25 6.46
CA GLY A 78 3.09 5.50 6.09
C GLY A 78 3.37 4.55 4.94
N ILE A 79 2.75 3.37 4.97
CA ILE A 79 2.76 2.41 3.87
C ILE A 79 1.32 2.06 3.53
N ILE A 80 0.98 2.18 2.24
CA ILE A 80 -0.28 1.72 1.66
C ILE A 80 0.06 0.52 0.80
N LEU A 81 -0.61 -0.61 1.03
CA LEU A 81 -0.35 -1.88 0.40
C LEU A 81 -1.66 -2.50 -0.09
N ASP A 82 -1.86 -2.52 -1.41
CA ASP A 82 -3.07 -3.03 -2.06
C ASP A 82 -2.72 -4.07 -3.15
N PRO A 83 -2.13 -5.23 -2.75
CA PRO A 83 -1.62 -6.20 -3.69
C PRO A 83 -2.74 -6.96 -4.40
N PRO A 84 -2.60 -7.23 -5.72
CA PRO A 84 -3.52 -8.11 -6.43
C PRO A 84 -3.31 -9.58 -6.03
N ALA A 85 -4.29 -10.45 -6.34
CA ALA A 85 -4.15 -11.90 -6.17
C ALA A 85 -2.97 -12.46 -6.99
N TYR A 86 -2.85 -11.97 -8.22
CA TYR A 86 -1.69 -12.21 -9.05
C TYR A 86 -1.31 -11.02 -9.89
N GLY A 87 0.03 -10.86 -10.27
CA GLY A 87 0.56 -9.85 -11.16
C GLY A 87 1.85 -10.27 -11.85
N ARG A 88 2.32 -9.40 -12.73
CA ARG A 88 3.64 -9.51 -13.34
C ARG A 88 4.38 -8.19 -13.20
N GLY A 89 5.66 -8.28 -12.87
CA GLY A 89 6.57 -7.16 -12.90
C GLY A 89 6.98 -6.78 -14.32
N PRO A 90 7.62 -5.63 -14.53
CA PRO A 90 7.99 -5.12 -15.85
C PRO A 90 9.03 -6.01 -16.55
N ASP A 91 9.83 -6.77 -15.83
CA ASP A 91 10.84 -7.71 -16.36
C ASP A 91 10.35 -9.18 -16.32
N GLY A 92 9.02 -9.40 -16.10
CA GLY A 92 8.40 -10.72 -16.09
C GLY A 92 8.38 -11.41 -14.72
N GLU A 93 8.71 -10.69 -13.64
CA GLU A 93 8.56 -11.18 -12.27
C GLU A 93 7.13 -11.65 -12.02
N LYS A 94 6.99 -12.73 -11.26
CA LYS A 94 5.68 -13.25 -10.88
C LYS A 94 5.33 -12.81 -9.46
N TRP A 95 4.18 -12.19 -9.32
CA TRP A 95 3.52 -11.96 -8.05
C TRP A 95 2.38 -12.94 -7.89
N VAL A 96 2.37 -13.70 -6.80
CA VAL A 96 1.27 -14.55 -6.33
C VAL A 96 1.07 -14.22 -4.86
N LEU A 97 -0.10 -13.71 -4.49
CA LEU A 97 -0.35 -13.16 -3.16
C LEU A 97 0.03 -14.13 -2.04
N GLU A 98 -0.44 -15.37 -2.11
CA GLU A 98 -0.23 -16.39 -1.08
C GLU A 98 1.24 -16.78 -0.91
N GLN A 99 2.04 -16.62 -1.96
CA GLN A 99 3.47 -16.96 -1.95
C GLN A 99 4.36 -15.79 -1.51
N ASN A 100 3.93 -14.56 -1.78
CA ASN A 100 4.79 -13.39 -1.65
C ASN A 100 4.39 -12.43 -0.52
N ILE A 101 3.16 -12.55 0.03
CA ILE A 101 2.66 -11.57 1.00
C ILE A 101 3.46 -11.57 2.31
N ALA A 102 3.93 -12.73 2.77
CA ALA A 102 4.71 -12.81 4.00
C ALA A 102 6.01 -11.98 3.89
N GLU A 103 6.80 -12.21 2.84
CA GLU A 103 8.03 -11.46 2.60
C GLU A 103 7.77 -9.97 2.36
N MET A 104 6.69 -9.64 1.64
CA MET A 104 6.27 -8.25 1.43
C MET A 104 6.01 -7.56 2.77
N LEU A 105 5.25 -8.18 3.67
CA LEU A 105 4.96 -7.63 4.99
C LEU A 105 6.23 -7.49 5.85
N GLU A 106 7.15 -8.45 5.82
CA GLU A 106 8.44 -8.37 6.50
C GLU A 106 9.29 -7.18 5.99
N CYS A 107 9.35 -6.98 4.67
CA CYS A 107 10.02 -5.81 4.09
C CYS A 107 9.35 -4.51 4.53
N CYS A 108 8.02 -4.43 4.47
CA CYS A 108 7.25 -3.27 4.91
C CYS A 108 7.46 -2.98 6.41
N ALA A 109 7.54 -4.01 7.24
CA ALA A 109 7.81 -3.85 8.68
C ALA A 109 9.19 -3.21 8.97
N ARG A 110 10.19 -3.53 8.14
CA ARG A 110 11.54 -2.94 8.22
C ARG A 110 11.59 -1.51 7.67
N LEU A 111 10.71 -1.19 6.71
CA LEU A 111 10.62 0.14 6.11
C LEU A 111 9.75 1.11 6.91
N LEU A 112 8.85 0.60 7.77
CA LEU A 112 7.94 1.44 8.53
C LEU A 112 8.66 2.10 9.71
N ALA A 113 8.57 3.43 9.79
CA ALA A 113 9.12 4.22 10.89
C ALA A 113 8.47 3.84 12.24
N PRO A 114 9.14 4.10 13.40
CA PRO A 114 8.65 3.69 14.71
C PRO A 114 7.27 4.21 15.12
N LYS A 115 6.82 5.34 14.53
CA LYS A 115 5.47 5.92 14.73
C LYS A 115 4.67 5.94 13.44
N GLY A 116 4.97 5.01 12.54
CA GLY A 116 4.35 4.94 11.24
C GLY A 116 3.01 4.21 11.24
N PHE A 117 2.31 4.28 10.11
CA PHE A 117 1.05 3.58 9.90
C PHE A 117 1.12 2.66 8.67
N LEU A 118 0.35 1.58 8.70
CA LEU A 118 0.09 0.69 7.58
C LEU A 118 -1.40 0.72 7.23
N VAL A 119 -1.71 0.78 5.93
CA VAL A 119 -3.03 0.46 5.37
C VAL A 119 -2.84 -0.70 4.41
N LEU A 120 -3.46 -1.83 4.70
CA LEU A 120 -3.46 -3.03 3.87
C LEU A 120 -4.87 -3.31 3.38
N ASN A 121 -5.03 -3.55 2.10
CA ASN A 121 -6.25 -4.05 1.50
C ASN A 121 -5.98 -5.36 0.77
N LEU A 122 -6.87 -6.35 0.91
CA LEU A 122 -6.76 -7.66 0.27
C LEU A 122 -8.13 -8.07 -0.27
N TYR A 123 -8.20 -8.50 -1.53
CA TYR A 123 -9.45 -8.89 -2.18
C TYR A 123 -9.34 -10.24 -2.92
N SER A 124 -8.65 -11.19 -2.31
CA SER A 124 -8.60 -12.57 -2.79
C SER A 124 -9.65 -13.43 -2.08
N MET A 125 -10.33 -14.31 -2.82
CA MET A 125 -11.25 -15.28 -2.21
C MET A 125 -10.49 -16.21 -1.25
N GLY A 126 -11.08 -16.46 -0.07
CA GLY A 126 -10.47 -17.28 0.98
C GLY A 126 -9.61 -16.52 1.98
N LEU A 127 -9.38 -15.22 1.80
CA LEU A 127 -8.73 -14.38 2.80
C LEU A 127 -9.77 -13.76 3.74
N SER A 128 -9.61 -14.00 5.04
CA SER A 128 -10.42 -13.34 6.08
C SER A 128 -9.66 -12.17 6.69
N ALA A 129 -10.40 -11.23 7.29
CA ALA A 129 -9.79 -10.12 8.04
C ALA A 129 -8.93 -10.61 9.21
N MET A 130 -9.29 -11.75 9.82
CA MET A 130 -8.49 -12.37 10.89
C MET A 130 -7.16 -12.91 10.37
N LEU A 131 -7.14 -13.47 9.16
CA LEU A 131 -5.89 -13.95 8.53
C LEU A 131 -4.98 -12.78 8.19
N ALA A 132 -5.53 -11.69 7.60
CA ALA A 132 -4.79 -10.46 7.33
C ALA A 132 -4.17 -9.89 8.62
N ARG A 133 -4.94 -9.79 9.71
CA ARG A 133 -4.46 -9.38 11.02
C ARG A 133 -3.31 -10.27 11.53
N SER A 134 -3.48 -11.58 11.45
CA SER A 134 -2.48 -12.54 11.93
C SER A 134 -1.15 -12.40 11.16
N ALA A 135 -1.22 -12.28 9.82
CA ALA A 135 -0.04 -12.10 8.98
C ALA A 135 0.68 -10.77 9.28
N VAL A 136 -0.08 -9.67 9.43
CA VAL A 136 0.52 -8.38 9.80
C VAL A 136 1.15 -8.44 11.17
N ARG A 137 0.49 -9.00 12.19
CA ARG A 137 1.05 -9.12 13.54
C ARG A 137 2.31 -9.99 13.59
N GLN A 138 2.39 -11.01 12.75
CA GLN A 138 3.61 -11.83 12.63
C GLN A 138 4.80 -11.02 12.12
N ALA A 139 4.59 -10.14 11.14
CA ALA A 139 5.66 -9.36 10.52
C ALA A 139 6.03 -8.08 11.33
N PHE A 140 5.03 -7.37 11.85
CA PHE A 140 5.20 -6.06 12.48
C PHE A 140 5.25 -6.09 14.01
N GLY A 141 4.83 -7.21 14.64
CA GLY A 141 4.57 -7.27 16.07
C GLY A 141 3.23 -6.63 16.46
N PRO A 142 2.99 -6.40 17.77
CA PRO A 142 1.79 -5.74 18.25
C PRO A 142 1.74 -4.27 17.81
N ALA A 143 0.55 -3.81 17.44
CA ALA A 143 0.29 -2.41 17.08
C ALA A 143 -0.24 -1.63 18.29
N ALA A 144 0.04 -0.32 18.34
CA ALA A 144 -0.55 0.57 19.35
C ALA A 144 -2.05 0.76 19.11
N GLU A 145 -2.44 0.90 17.86
CA GLU A 145 -3.83 0.97 17.41
C GLU A 145 -3.99 0.06 16.18
N GLU A 146 -5.07 -0.72 16.13
CA GLU A 146 -5.40 -1.51 14.93
C GLU A 146 -6.91 -1.52 14.67
N GLN A 147 -7.26 -1.60 13.39
CA GLN A 147 -8.63 -1.81 12.90
C GLN A 147 -8.56 -2.78 11.73
N PHE A 148 -9.49 -3.72 11.67
CA PHE A 148 -9.59 -4.67 10.58
C PHE A 148 -11.02 -5.14 10.41
N GLY A 149 -11.36 -5.56 9.21
CA GLY A 149 -12.71 -6.00 8.88
C GLY A 149 -12.88 -6.18 7.39
N GLU A 150 -14.12 -6.23 6.95
CA GLU A 150 -14.48 -6.30 5.56
C GLU A 150 -14.92 -4.94 5.02
N LEU A 151 -14.53 -4.65 3.79
CA LEU A 151 -15.01 -3.50 3.03
C LEU A 151 -16.22 -3.93 2.21
N TYR A 152 -17.22 -3.09 2.17
CA TYR A 152 -18.39 -3.30 1.31
C TYR A 152 -18.96 -1.98 0.85
N PHE A 153 -19.66 -2.02 -0.30
CA PHE A 153 -20.60 -0.99 -0.70
C PHE A 153 -22.01 -1.43 -0.35
N GLU A 154 -22.82 -0.47 0.10
CA GLU A 154 -24.25 -0.66 0.23
C GLU A 154 -24.95 0.01 -0.95
N ASP A 155 -25.82 -0.74 -1.65
CA ASP A 155 -26.63 -0.19 -2.72
C ASP A 155 -27.86 0.57 -2.15
N ARG A 156 -28.64 1.19 -3.05
CA ARG A 156 -29.83 1.96 -2.64
C ARG A 156 -30.93 1.12 -1.98
N ALA A 157 -30.88 -0.20 -2.09
CA ALA A 157 -31.82 -1.14 -1.48
C ALA A 157 -31.29 -1.74 -0.16
N GLY A 158 -30.11 -1.33 0.31
CA GLY A 158 -29.47 -1.83 1.50
C GLY A 158 -28.72 -3.15 1.31
N LYS A 159 -28.51 -3.58 0.06
CA LYS A 159 -27.72 -4.78 -0.24
C LYS A 159 -26.23 -4.47 -0.20
N GLN A 160 -25.49 -5.26 0.55
CA GLN A 160 -24.03 -5.11 0.69
C GLN A 160 -23.27 -5.87 -0.39
N LEU A 161 -22.39 -5.18 -1.10
CA LEU A 161 -21.45 -5.75 -2.07
C LEU A 161 -20.06 -5.83 -1.45
N PRO A 162 -19.51 -7.03 -1.17
CA PRO A 162 -18.17 -7.19 -0.61
C PRO A 162 -17.10 -6.66 -1.57
N LEU A 163 -16.09 -5.95 -1.04
CA LEU A 163 -14.96 -5.39 -1.80
C LEU A 163 -13.61 -5.97 -1.36
N GLY A 164 -13.59 -6.80 -0.31
CA GLY A 164 -12.38 -7.37 0.25
C GLY A 164 -12.22 -7.07 1.73
N VAL A 165 -11.06 -7.39 2.26
CA VAL A 165 -10.73 -7.18 3.66
C VAL A 165 -9.71 -6.05 3.81
N TYR A 166 -9.78 -5.31 4.90
CA TYR A 166 -8.82 -4.28 5.22
C TYR A 166 -8.18 -4.54 6.58
N TYR A 167 -6.96 -4.04 6.72
CA TYR A 167 -6.26 -3.91 7.99
C TYR A 167 -5.55 -2.56 8.05
N ARG A 168 -5.72 -1.84 9.14
CA ARG A 168 -5.02 -0.58 9.42
C ARG A 168 -4.38 -0.65 10.78
N MET A 169 -3.19 -0.10 10.90
CA MET A 169 -2.51 0.00 12.18
C MET A 169 -1.67 1.27 12.30
N LYS A 170 -1.43 1.68 13.54
CA LYS A 170 -0.31 2.56 13.93
C LYS A 170 0.65 1.79 14.83
N ARG A 171 1.92 2.01 14.60
CA ARG A 171 3.02 1.44 15.39
C ARG A 171 3.25 2.21 16.67
#